data_8cb4c3b8f255f3c498724ba37b8acbc8
#
_entry.id   8cb4c3b8f255f3c498724ba37b8acbc8
#
_cell.length_a   1.000
_cell.length_b   1.000
_cell.length_c   1.000
_cell.angle_alpha   90.00
_cell.angle_beta   90.00
_cell.angle_gamma   90.00
#
_symmetry.space_group_name_H-M   'P 1'
#
loop_
_entity.id
_entity.type
_entity.pdbx_description
1 polymer ?
#
loop_
_entity_poly.entity_id
_entity_poly.type
_entity_poly.pdbx_seq_one_letter_code
_entity_poly.pdbx_strand_id
1 'polypeptide(L)'
;MLLSVIIPVYRVESTLHRCVESVLKQHVSDMEIILVDDGSPDQCPQLCDEWAQRDQRILVIHKTNGGLSDARNAGIEKATGNYITFVDSDDYLAPDTYAPLLEMIGDNDILEYSIADRLQLNDNTYEDINEYWLREKAYTHTYACNKIFKRSLFEEVRFPKGRVFEDVYTLPLLLAKTKKIATTHLGSYHYCWNPEGITGSADGSALKQLLEAHLAGKMPIDDCYYMYLVNIQIDVWERLGETIILPQRLVKTDTLPTSKKLKAIVINIFGIKTLCRIIKAIHLVKKPSRL
;
A
#
# COMPACT_ATOMS: atom_id res chain seq x y z
N MET A 1 -4.27 24.59 -7.30
CA MET A 1 -4.47 23.57 -6.23
C MET A 1 -3.14 22.86 -6.04
N LEU A 2 -2.51 23.01 -4.89
CA LEU A 2 -1.15 22.50 -4.65
C LEU A 2 -1.16 21.03 -4.28
N LEU A 3 -0.33 20.24 -4.97
CA LEU A 3 -0.05 18.82 -4.66
C LEU A 3 1.31 18.69 -3.98
N SER A 4 1.38 18.06 -2.82
CA SER A 4 2.63 17.66 -2.17
C SER A 4 2.93 16.20 -2.51
N VAL A 5 4.05 15.96 -3.19
CA VAL A 5 4.55 14.61 -3.52
C VAL A 5 5.66 14.25 -2.53
N ILE A 6 5.42 13.26 -1.69
CA ILE A 6 6.37 12.82 -0.66
C ILE A 6 7.11 11.59 -1.17
N ILE A 7 8.44 11.64 -1.19
CA ILE A 7 9.32 10.58 -1.65
C ILE A 7 10.27 10.19 -0.51
N PRO A 8 10.01 9.09 0.21
CA PRO A 8 10.95 8.53 1.18
C PRO A 8 12.19 7.97 0.47
N VAL A 9 13.38 8.27 0.99
CA VAL A 9 14.65 7.90 0.36
C VAL A 9 15.52 7.14 1.37
N TYR A 10 15.87 5.89 1.04
CA TYR A 10 16.83 5.09 1.83
C TYR A 10 17.44 3.97 0.97
N ARG A 11 18.76 4.01 0.72
CA ARG A 11 19.52 3.01 -0.08
C ARG A 11 18.95 2.77 -1.48
N VAL A 12 18.70 3.85 -2.20
CA VAL A 12 18.07 3.83 -3.54
C VAL A 12 18.83 4.67 -4.57
N GLU A 13 20.14 4.83 -4.39
CA GLU A 13 20.98 5.66 -5.27
C GLU A 13 20.85 5.32 -6.75
N SER A 14 20.60 4.04 -7.09
CA SER A 14 20.46 3.59 -8.46
C SER A 14 19.10 3.93 -9.10
N THR A 15 18.06 4.19 -8.31
CA THR A 15 16.68 4.40 -8.80
C THR A 15 16.17 5.81 -8.56
N LEU A 16 16.76 6.55 -7.60
CA LEU A 16 16.29 7.87 -7.18
C LEU A 16 16.17 8.87 -8.34
N HIS A 17 17.14 8.90 -9.25
CA HIS A 17 17.08 9.79 -10.43
C HIS A 17 15.86 9.53 -11.29
N ARG A 18 15.58 8.25 -11.64
CA ARG A 18 14.42 7.88 -12.43
C ARG A 18 13.12 8.27 -11.72
N CYS A 19 13.03 8.02 -10.41
CA CYS A 19 11.86 8.36 -9.61
C CYS A 19 11.59 9.87 -9.66
N VAL A 20 12.56 10.70 -9.26
CA VAL A 20 12.42 12.17 -9.19
C VAL A 20 12.13 12.76 -10.57
N GLU A 21 12.84 12.33 -11.63
CA GLU A 21 12.57 12.78 -12.99
C GLU A 21 11.14 12.46 -13.44
N SER A 22 10.61 11.28 -13.10
CA SER A 22 9.25 10.90 -13.46
C SER A 22 8.21 11.80 -12.83
N VAL A 23 8.44 12.26 -11.60
CA VAL A 23 7.58 13.21 -10.89
C VAL A 23 7.71 14.63 -11.48
N LEU A 24 8.92 15.08 -11.77
CA LEU A 24 9.16 16.40 -12.37
C LEU A 24 8.51 16.56 -13.75
N LYS A 25 8.41 15.46 -14.50
CA LYS A 25 7.80 15.40 -15.86
C LYS A 25 6.28 15.33 -15.86
N GLN A 26 5.60 15.51 -14.71
CA GLN A 26 4.13 15.42 -14.63
C GLN A 26 3.37 16.68 -15.12
N HIS A 27 4.08 17.71 -15.57
CA HIS A 27 3.52 18.97 -16.12
C HIS A 27 2.47 19.63 -15.20
N VAL A 28 2.65 19.50 -13.88
CA VAL A 28 1.83 20.16 -12.85
C VAL A 28 2.58 21.37 -12.31
N SER A 29 2.04 22.56 -12.50
CA SER A 29 2.66 23.81 -12.06
C SER A 29 2.62 23.97 -10.53
N ASP A 30 1.47 23.65 -9.94
CA ASP A 30 1.22 23.77 -8.50
C ASP A 30 1.58 22.46 -7.80
N MET A 31 2.88 22.15 -7.72
CA MET A 31 3.39 20.94 -7.09
C MET A 31 4.64 21.24 -6.30
N GLU A 32 4.74 20.70 -5.09
CA GLU A 32 5.98 20.60 -4.32
C GLU A 32 6.39 19.13 -4.19
N ILE A 33 7.68 18.87 -4.16
CA ILE A 33 8.26 17.53 -4.01
C ILE A 33 9.09 17.51 -2.75
N ILE A 34 8.80 16.59 -1.84
CA ILE A 34 9.48 16.48 -0.55
C ILE A 34 10.29 15.19 -0.54
N LEU A 35 11.59 15.31 -0.77
CA LEU A 35 12.54 14.20 -0.64
C LEU A 35 12.89 14.04 0.84
N VAL A 36 12.57 12.89 1.41
CA VAL A 36 12.87 12.60 2.83
C VAL A 36 13.96 11.55 2.90
N ASP A 37 15.21 12.00 3.01
CA ASP A 37 16.36 11.14 3.27
C ASP A 37 16.29 10.63 4.71
N ASP A 38 15.99 9.34 4.86
CA ASP A 38 15.86 8.63 6.13
C ASP A 38 17.23 8.14 6.65
N GLY A 39 18.25 8.97 6.58
CA GLY A 39 19.60 8.66 7.04
C GLY A 39 20.26 7.60 6.19
N SER A 40 20.17 7.71 4.88
CA SER A 40 20.76 6.78 3.93
C SER A 40 22.29 6.78 4.04
N PRO A 41 22.93 5.59 4.10
CA PRO A 41 24.41 5.50 4.23
C PRO A 41 25.15 5.55 2.90
N ASP A 42 24.45 5.61 1.77
CA ASP A 42 24.95 5.68 0.40
C ASP A 42 24.99 7.12 -0.12
N GLN A 43 24.98 7.34 -1.43
CA GLN A 43 25.02 8.67 -2.04
C GLN A 43 23.66 9.38 -2.08
N CYS A 44 22.59 8.78 -1.57
CA CYS A 44 21.24 9.39 -1.60
C CYS A 44 21.19 10.79 -0.98
N PRO A 45 21.84 11.11 0.17
CA PRO A 45 21.82 12.45 0.74
C PRO A 45 22.31 13.51 -0.24
N GLN A 46 23.46 13.27 -0.89
CA GLN A 46 24.02 14.18 -1.89
C GLN A 46 23.14 14.32 -3.12
N LEU A 47 22.57 13.21 -3.60
CA LEU A 47 21.65 13.22 -4.74
C LEU A 47 20.38 14.02 -4.44
N CYS A 48 19.85 13.96 -3.23
CA CYS A 48 18.70 14.77 -2.81
C CYS A 48 19.04 16.27 -2.88
N ASP A 49 20.22 16.67 -2.34
CA ASP A 49 20.66 18.06 -2.37
C ASP A 49 20.90 18.57 -3.80
N GLU A 50 21.48 17.75 -4.66
CA GLU A 50 21.66 18.07 -6.08
C GLU A 50 20.32 18.32 -6.77
N TRP A 51 19.30 17.52 -6.47
CA TRP A 51 17.96 17.72 -7.02
C TRP A 51 17.32 19.02 -6.53
N ALA A 52 17.45 19.36 -5.25
CA ALA A 52 16.94 20.63 -4.71
C ALA A 52 17.64 21.86 -5.31
N GLN A 53 18.91 21.74 -5.68
CA GLN A 53 19.63 22.81 -6.40
C GLN A 53 19.16 22.98 -7.85
N ARG A 54 18.65 21.92 -8.49
CA ARG A 54 18.19 21.92 -9.89
C ARG A 54 16.76 22.40 -10.05
N ASP A 55 15.89 22.17 -9.05
CA ASP A 55 14.47 22.51 -9.15
C ASP A 55 13.94 23.06 -7.82
N GLN A 56 13.46 24.30 -7.83
CA GLN A 56 12.97 25.02 -6.64
C GLN A 56 11.69 24.42 -6.02
N ARG A 57 11.01 23.50 -6.72
CA ARG A 57 9.86 22.77 -6.18
C ARG A 57 10.26 21.66 -5.22
N ILE A 58 11.55 21.33 -5.14
CA ILE A 58 12.07 20.24 -4.32
C ILE A 58 12.54 20.77 -2.97
N LEU A 59 11.95 20.22 -1.90
CA LEU A 59 12.37 20.38 -0.52
C LEU A 59 13.05 19.08 -0.06
N VAL A 60 14.19 19.18 0.60
CA VAL A 60 14.89 18.02 1.19
C VAL A 60 14.78 18.05 2.71
N ILE A 61 14.54 16.88 3.28
CA ILE A 61 14.57 16.63 4.73
C ILE A 61 15.60 15.54 4.96
N HIS A 62 16.71 15.85 5.65
CA HIS A 62 17.63 14.85 6.16
C HIS A 62 17.28 14.52 7.61
N LYS A 63 17.14 13.24 7.94
CA LYS A 63 16.83 12.79 9.30
C LYS A 63 17.59 11.51 9.65
N THR A 64 17.69 11.22 10.93
CA THR A 64 18.17 9.92 11.39
C THR A 64 17.20 8.83 10.96
N ASN A 65 17.71 7.66 10.54
CA ASN A 65 16.90 6.55 10.10
C ASN A 65 15.85 6.17 11.13
N GLY A 66 14.59 6.16 10.71
CA GLY A 66 13.42 5.79 11.50
C GLY A 66 12.47 4.85 10.75
N GLY A 67 12.83 4.47 9.51
CA GLY A 67 12.06 3.60 8.63
C GLY A 67 10.99 4.34 7.82
N LEU A 68 10.39 3.62 6.87
CA LEU A 68 9.47 4.15 5.86
C LEU A 68 8.32 4.99 6.45
N SER A 69 7.66 4.48 7.51
CA SER A 69 6.60 5.21 8.20
C SER A 69 7.06 6.56 8.75
N ASP A 70 8.25 6.60 9.33
CA ASP A 70 8.80 7.82 9.92
C ASP A 70 9.19 8.84 8.85
N ALA A 71 9.75 8.37 7.73
CA ALA A 71 10.06 9.21 6.57
C ALA A 71 8.77 9.81 5.96
N ARG A 72 7.73 8.99 5.70
CA ARG A 72 6.44 9.49 5.21
C ARG A 72 5.82 10.51 6.16
N ASN A 73 5.85 10.25 7.47
CA ASN A 73 5.34 11.18 8.48
C ASN A 73 6.09 12.51 8.50
N ALA A 74 7.42 12.49 8.39
CA ALA A 74 8.22 13.72 8.30
C ALA A 74 7.85 14.55 7.04
N GLY A 75 7.59 13.87 5.91
CA GLY A 75 7.09 14.53 4.70
C GLY A 75 5.70 15.14 4.90
N ILE A 76 4.77 14.42 5.53
CA ILE A 76 3.42 14.91 5.85
C ILE A 76 3.47 16.19 6.70
N GLU A 77 4.37 16.26 7.68
CA GLU A 77 4.52 17.42 8.56
C GLU A 77 5.01 18.68 7.82
N LYS A 78 5.74 18.51 6.72
CA LYS A 78 6.25 19.61 5.89
C LYS A 78 5.35 19.96 4.72
N ALA A 79 4.45 19.06 4.33
CA ALA A 79 3.55 19.23 3.21
C ALA A 79 2.62 20.45 3.41
N THR A 80 2.60 21.34 2.43
CA THR A 80 1.77 22.56 2.41
C THR A 80 0.59 22.45 1.46
N GLY A 81 0.61 21.46 0.55
CA GLY A 81 -0.41 21.25 -0.46
C GLY A 81 -1.80 20.94 0.11
N ASN A 82 -2.83 21.19 -0.69
CA ASN A 82 -4.19 20.78 -0.37
C ASN A 82 -4.33 19.25 -0.40
N TYR A 83 -3.53 18.61 -1.26
CA TYR A 83 -3.47 17.17 -1.44
C TYR A 83 -2.06 16.65 -1.26
N ILE A 84 -1.98 15.39 -0.82
CA ILE A 84 -0.73 14.64 -0.62
C ILE A 84 -0.79 13.37 -1.43
N THR A 85 0.32 13.01 -2.05
CA THR A 85 0.56 11.70 -2.63
C THR A 85 1.96 11.20 -2.25
N PHE A 86 2.19 9.90 -2.39
CA PHE A 86 3.46 9.27 -2.08
C PHE A 86 4.00 8.58 -3.33
N VAL A 87 5.31 8.60 -3.49
CA VAL A 87 6.02 7.82 -4.51
C VAL A 87 7.18 7.11 -3.83
N ASP A 88 7.23 5.79 -3.93
CA ASP A 88 8.36 5.03 -3.41
C ASP A 88 9.57 5.23 -4.32
N SER A 89 10.74 5.46 -3.77
CA SER A 89 11.93 5.94 -4.51
C SER A 89 12.59 4.90 -5.43
N ASP A 90 12.15 3.65 -5.37
CA ASP A 90 12.50 2.59 -6.32
C ASP A 90 11.50 2.44 -7.48
N ASP A 91 10.39 3.18 -7.45
CA ASP A 91 9.31 3.18 -8.44
C ASP A 91 9.35 4.44 -9.35
N TYR A 92 8.38 4.57 -10.26
CA TYR A 92 8.22 5.76 -11.10
C TYR A 92 6.78 5.91 -11.63
N LEU A 93 6.46 7.11 -12.12
CA LEU A 93 5.18 7.43 -12.74
C LEU A 93 5.27 7.39 -14.26
N ALA A 94 4.20 6.96 -14.91
CA ALA A 94 4.03 7.20 -16.36
C ALA A 94 3.95 8.72 -16.63
N PRO A 95 4.35 9.18 -17.83
CA PRO A 95 4.11 10.56 -18.23
C PRO A 95 2.64 10.96 -18.09
N ASP A 96 2.39 12.23 -17.79
CA ASP A 96 1.04 12.82 -17.72
C ASP A 96 0.06 12.09 -16.77
N THR A 97 0.56 11.50 -15.69
CA THR A 97 -0.27 10.81 -14.69
C THR A 97 -1.02 11.83 -13.82
N TYR A 98 -0.36 12.84 -13.26
CA TYR A 98 -0.99 13.69 -12.24
C TYR A 98 -1.95 14.75 -12.80
N ALA A 99 -1.69 15.31 -13.98
CA ALA A 99 -2.53 16.37 -14.52
C ALA A 99 -4.01 15.94 -14.65
N PRO A 100 -4.37 14.83 -15.33
CA PRO A 100 -5.76 14.39 -15.41
C PRO A 100 -6.33 13.93 -14.06
N LEU A 101 -5.49 13.39 -13.14
CA LEU A 101 -5.94 13.01 -11.81
C LEU A 101 -6.36 14.24 -10.97
N LEU A 102 -5.62 15.34 -11.07
CA LEU A 102 -5.93 16.60 -10.38
C LEU A 102 -7.16 17.30 -10.94
N GLU A 103 -7.46 17.12 -12.22
CA GLU A 103 -8.73 17.58 -12.81
C GLU A 103 -9.91 16.75 -12.30
N MET A 104 -9.71 15.44 -12.13
CA MET A 104 -10.74 14.50 -11.71
C MET A 104 -11.02 14.52 -10.21
N ILE A 105 -10.04 14.87 -9.37
CA ILE A 105 -10.19 14.75 -7.91
C ILE A 105 -11.36 15.57 -7.35
N GLY A 106 -11.66 16.74 -7.92
CA GLY A 106 -12.83 17.55 -7.57
C GLY A 106 -13.01 17.75 -6.07
N ASP A 107 -14.16 17.30 -5.52
CA ASP A 107 -14.52 17.33 -4.11
C ASP A 107 -14.19 16.01 -3.36
N ASN A 108 -13.59 15.03 -4.04
CA ASN A 108 -13.23 13.77 -3.41
C ASN A 108 -12.13 13.96 -2.35
N ASP A 109 -12.22 13.19 -1.27
CA ASP A 109 -11.22 13.19 -0.20
C ASP A 109 -10.03 12.29 -0.56
N ILE A 110 -10.27 11.24 -1.36
CA ILE A 110 -9.26 10.33 -1.89
C ILE A 110 -9.57 10.05 -3.37
N LEU A 111 -8.54 10.04 -4.20
CA LEU A 111 -8.59 9.53 -5.58
C LEU A 111 -7.58 8.38 -5.69
N GLU A 112 -8.03 7.20 -6.07
CA GLU A 112 -7.19 6.04 -6.32
C GLU A 112 -7.09 5.79 -7.83
N TYR A 113 -5.87 5.53 -8.32
CA TYR A 113 -5.57 5.31 -9.73
C TYR A 113 -4.83 4.00 -9.98
N SER A 114 -4.77 3.57 -11.23
CA SER A 114 -4.23 2.28 -11.64
C SER A 114 -2.73 2.13 -11.37
N ILE A 115 -2.30 0.89 -11.12
CA ILE A 115 -0.89 0.49 -11.07
C ILE A 115 -0.64 -0.41 -12.29
N ALA A 116 0.11 0.06 -13.25
CA ALA A 116 0.46 -0.59 -14.51
C ALA A 116 -0.05 -2.06 -14.67
N ASP A 117 0.82 -3.05 -14.58
CA ASP A 117 0.46 -4.45 -14.79
C ASP A 117 -0.18 -5.14 -13.54
N ARG A 118 -0.45 -4.39 -12.46
CA ARG A 118 -0.88 -4.97 -11.17
C ARG A 118 -2.32 -4.69 -10.78
N LEU A 119 -2.80 -3.48 -11.03
CA LEU A 119 -4.11 -3.03 -10.60
C LEU A 119 -4.74 -2.17 -11.69
N GLN A 120 -5.82 -2.66 -12.28
CA GLN A 120 -6.63 -1.91 -13.22
C GLN A 120 -7.91 -1.49 -12.52
N LEU A 121 -8.15 -0.20 -12.45
CA LEU A 121 -9.35 0.40 -11.87
C LEU A 121 -10.26 0.94 -12.97
N ASN A 122 -11.54 1.10 -12.64
CA ASN A 122 -12.51 1.80 -13.47
C ASN A 122 -12.88 3.13 -12.82
N ASP A 123 -13.48 4.01 -13.61
CA ASP A 123 -13.99 5.30 -13.12
C ASP A 123 -15.26 5.06 -12.30
N ASN A 124 -15.14 5.23 -11.00
CA ASN A 124 -16.24 5.15 -10.04
C ASN A 124 -16.11 6.21 -8.96
N THR A 125 -17.21 6.49 -8.28
CA THR A 125 -17.23 7.36 -7.10
C THR A 125 -18.05 6.69 -6.00
N TYR A 126 -17.56 6.71 -4.78
CA TYR A 126 -18.15 6.08 -3.61
C TYR A 126 -18.36 7.11 -2.51
N GLU A 127 -19.59 7.22 -2.02
CA GLU A 127 -19.96 7.91 -0.79
C GLU A 127 -20.13 6.91 0.37
N ASP A 128 -20.49 5.66 0.05
CA ASP A 128 -20.39 4.55 1.01
C ASP A 128 -18.98 3.94 0.96
N ILE A 129 -18.21 4.23 2.00
CA ILE A 129 -16.83 3.76 2.15
C ILE A 129 -16.75 2.23 2.29
N ASN A 130 -17.81 1.60 2.85
CA ASN A 130 -17.87 0.15 2.96
C ASN A 130 -18.07 -0.49 1.57
N GLU A 131 -18.84 0.17 0.69
CA GLU A 131 -18.99 -0.28 -0.70
C GLU A 131 -17.63 -0.23 -1.43
N TYR A 132 -16.89 0.88 -1.35
CA TYR A 132 -15.54 0.97 -1.88
C TYR A 132 -14.64 -0.16 -1.33
N TRP A 133 -14.63 -0.34 0.00
CA TRP A 133 -13.77 -1.33 0.66
C TRP A 133 -14.04 -2.76 0.19
N LEU A 134 -15.32 -3.14 0.09
CA LEU A 134 -15.73 -4.52 -0.24
C LEU A 134 -15.83 -4.76 -1.74
N ARG A 135 -16.41 -3.83 -2.51
CA ARG A 135 -16.65 -4.00 -3.95
C ARG A 135 -15.39 -3.89 -4.78
N GLU A 136 -14.59 -2.85 -4.55
CA GLU A 136 -13.27 -2.71 -5.18
C GLU A 136 -12.23 -3.64 -4.56
N LYS A 137 -12.54 -4.27 -3.43
CA LYS A 137 -11.61 -5.08 -2.64
C LYS A 137 -10.38 -4.29 -2.22
N ALA A 138 -10.57 -3.04 -1.83
CA ALA A 138 -9.50 -2.12 -1.44
C ALA A 138 -8.57 -2.70 -0.36
N TYR A 139 -9.04 -3.68 0.41
CA TYR A 139 -8.23 -4.48 1.33
C TYR A 139 -7.08 -5.25 0.65
N THR A 140 -7.10 -5.43 -0.67
CA THR A 140 -6.02 -6.10 -1.42
C THR A 140 -5.01 -5.11 -2.00
N HIS A 141 -5.32 -3.81 -2.02
CA HIS A 141 -4.50 -2.75 -2.60
C HIS A 141 -4.51 -1.48 -1.74
N THR A 142 -4.14 -1.65 -0.47
CA THR A 142 -4.09 -0.57 0.52
C THR A 142 -2.95 0.43 0.29
N TYR A 143 -2.20 0.30 -0.79
CA TYR A 143 -1.01 1.09 -1.11
C TYR A 143 -1.24 2.60 -1.01
N ALA A 144 -0.29 3.33 -0.42
CA ALA A 144 -0.31 4.79 -0.40
C ALA A 144 0.11 5.40 -1.74
N CYS A 145 0.95 4.70 -2.51
CA CYS A 145 1.62 5.25 -3.69
C CYS A 145 0.71 5.48 -4.90
N ASN A 146 -0.45 4.80 -4.99
CA ASN A 146 -1.41 4.99 -6.07
C ASN A 146 -2.66 5.78 -5.64
N LYS A 147 -2.51 6.64 -4.65
CA LYS A 147 -3.62 7.46 -4.13
C LYS A 147 -3.20 8.92 -3.97
N ILE A 148 -4.13 9.81 -4.26
CA ILE A 148 -4.04 11.23 -3.92
C ILE A 148 -5.02 11.46 -2.77
N PHE A 149 -4.52 11.96 -1.67
CA PHE A 149 -5.26 12.16 -0.42
C PHE A 149 -5.43 13.64 -0.15
N LYS A 150 -6.61 14.05 0.30
CA LYS A 150 -6.80 15.36 0.89
C LYS A 150 -5.95 15.49 2.15
N ARG A 151 -5.10 16.52 2.24
CA ARG A 151 -4.13 16.68 3.33
C ARG A 151 -4.77 16.66 4.73
N SER A 152 -5.99 17.19 4.86
CA SER A 152 -6.70 17.22 6.15
C SER A 152 -6.98 15.82 6.74
N LEU A 153 -6.98 14.75 5.93
CA LEU A 153 -7.10 13.38 6.44
C LEU A 153 -5.93 12.99 7.35
N PHE A 154 -4.78 13.63 7.15
CA PHE A 154 -3.58 13.38 7.94
C PHE A 154 -3.42 14.27 9.18
N GLU A 155 -4.39 15.12 9.55
CA GLU A 155 -4.29 15.96 10.76
C GLU A 155 -4.07 15.13 12.03
N GLU A 156 -4.75 13.98 12.15
CA GLU A 156 -4.66 13.09 13.31
C GLU A 156 -4.18 11.67 12.95
N VAL A 157 -4.02 11.36 11.67
CA VAL A 157 -3.60 10.04 11.20
C VAL A 157 -2.12 10.08 10.79
N ARG A 158 -1.36 9.09 11.24
CA ARG A 158 0.04 8.90 10.87
C ARG A 158 0.31 7.43 10.56
N PHE A 159 1.31 7.19 9.74
CA PHE A 159 1.82 5.85 9.52
C PHE A 159 2.47 5.32 10.81
N PRO A 160 2.19 4.06 11.22
CA PRO A 160 2.71 3.50 12.46
C PRO A 160 4.21 3.20 12.35
N LYS A 161 5.03 3.84 13.20
CA LYS A 161 6.48 3.61 13.21
C LYS A 161 6.83 2.18 13.64
N GLY A 162 7.87 1.60 13.05
CA GLY A 162 8.37 0.27 13.39
C GLY A 162 7.46 -0.89 12.96
N ARG A 163 6.49 -0.63 12.07
CA ARG A 163 5.63 -1.65 11.47
C ARG A 163 5.95 -1.82 9.98
N VAL A 164 5.88 -3.05 9.50
CA VAL A 164 5.83 -3.34 8.06
C VAL A 164 4.37 -3.43 7.61
N PHE A 165 4.11 -3.23 6.33
CA PHE A 165 2.74 -3.09 5.79
C PHE A 165 1.94 -1.97 6.47
N GLU A 166 2.59 -0.86 6.71
CA GLU A 166 2.04 0.33 7.38
C GLU A 166 0.81 0.90 6.70
N ASP A 167 0.70 0.72 5.39
CA ASP A 167 -0.45 1.14 4.57
C ASP A 167 -1.74 0.41 5.01
N VAL A 168 -1.62 -0.89 5.35
CA VAL A 168 -2.75 -1.71 5.79
C VAL A 168 -3.30 -1.23 7.14
N TYR A 169 -2.42 -0.70 8.01
CA TYR A 169 -2.84 -0.05 9.26
C TYR A 169 -3.45 1.33 9.01
N THR A 170 -2.87 2.09 8.08
CA THR A 170 -3.15 3.52 7.92
C THR A 170 -4.41 3.78 7.10
N LEU A 171 -4.60 3.05 5.97
CA LEU A 171 -5.73 3.31 5.08
C LEU A 171 -7.10 3.19 5.80
N PRO A 172 -7.40 2.17 6.62
CA PRO A 172 -8.67 2.13 7.37
C PRO A 172 -8.92 3.34 8.26
N LEU A 173 -7.86 3.94 8.85
CA LEU A 173 -7.98 5.14 9.67
C LEU A 173 -8.30 6.38 8.84
N LEU A 174 -7.70 6.50 7.66
CA LEU A 174 -8.02 7.56 6.70
C LEU A 174 -9.45 7.40 6.17
N LEU A 175 -9.84 6.17 5.81
CA LEU A 175 -11.18 5.84 5.33
C LEU A 175 -12.27 6.21 6.35
N ALA A 176 -12.01 6.03 7.66
CA ALA A 176 -12.94 6.41 8.72
C ALA A 176 -13.23 7.94 8.78
N LYS A 177 -12.36 8.76 8.17
CA LYS A 177 -12.51 10.22 8.07
C LYS A 177 -12.95 10.69 6.67
N THR A 178 -13.02 9.77 5.73
CA THR A 178 -13.32 10.03 4.32
C THR A 178 -14.82 10.03 4.08
N LYS A 179 -15.32 10.98 3.31
CA LYS A 179 -16.73 11.08 2.89
C LYS A 179 -16.93 10.61 1.46
N LYS A 180 -15.93 10.82 0.60
CA LYS A 180 -16.06 10.57 -0.82
C LYS A 180 -14.74 10.10 -1.43
N ILE A 181 -14.79 9.01 -2.18
CA ILE A 181 -13.64 8.42 -2.85
C ILE A 181 -13.96 8.27 -4.33
N ALA A 182 -13.00 8.63 -5.18
CA ALA A 182 -13.03 8.25 -6.58
C ALA A 182 -11.96 7.20 -6.88
N THR A 183 -12.27 6.31 -7.83
CA THR A 183 -11.31 5.43 -8.49
C THR A 183 -11.25 5.77 -9.97
N THR A 184 -10.10 5.55 -10.63
CA THR A 184 -9.97 5.84 -12.06
C THR A 184 -8.96 4.95 -12.76
N HIS A 185 -9.21 4.73 -14.06
CA HIS A 185 -8.27 4.09 -14.97
C HIS A 185 -7.18 5.06 -15.47
N LEU A 186 -7.37 6.38 -15.28
CA LEU A 186 -6.41 7.41 -15.68
C LEU A 186 -5.14 7.34 -14.85
N GLY A 187 -4.02 7.76 -15.47
CA GLY A 187 -2.72 7.71 -14.83
C GLY A 187 -2.17 6.29 -14.70
N SER A 188 -0.89 6.19 -14.38
CA SER A 188 -0.27 4.89 -14.13
C SER A 188 0.95 5.03 -13.21
N TYR A 189 0.92 4.28 -12.12
CA TYR A 189 2.05 4.06 -11.24
C TYR A 189 2.80 2.81 -11.69
N HIS A 190 4.12 2.89 -11.84
CA HIS A 190 4.97 1.76 -12.20
C HIS A 190 5.70 1.22 -10.98
N TYR A 191 5.18 0.12 -10.45
CA TYR A 191 5.82 -0.60 -9.37
C TYR A 191 6.98 -1.45 -9.90
N CYS A 192 8.19 -1.22 -9.39
CA CYS A 192 9.39 -1.98 -9.71
C CYS A 192 9.63 -3.05 -8.65
N TRP A 193 9.71 -4.32 -9.08
CA TRP A 193 10.00 -5.38 -8.13
C TRP A 193 11.41 -5.26 -7.56
N ASN A 194 11.49 -5.14 -6.23
CA ASN A 194 12.75 -5.10 -5.49
C ASN A 194 12.80 -6.31 -4.52
N PRO A 195 13.68 -7.31 -4.77
CA PRO A 195 13.79 -8.48 -3.90
C PRO A 195 14.30 -8.13 -2.49
N GLU A 196 15.05 -7.03 -2.34
CA GLU A 196 15.56 -6.54 -1.05
C GLU A 196 14.59 -5.60 -0.34
N GLY A 197 13.51 -5.19 -1.02
CA GLY A 197 12.45 -4.35 -0.47
C GLY A 197 11.61 -5.08 0.58
N ILE A 198 10.78 -4.33 1.32
CA ILE A 198 9.94 -4.84 2.42
C ILE A 198 9.06 -6.02 1.97
N THR A 199 8.46 -5.91 0.80
CA THR A 199 7.58 -6.98 0.26
C THR A 199 8.37 -8.20 -0.20
N GLY A 200 9.54 -7.99 -0.83
CA GLY A 200 10.40 -9.07 -1.34
C GLY A 200 11.05 -9.89 -0.23
N SER A 201 11.42 -9.24 0.87
CA SER A 201 12.09 -9.84 2.03
C SER A 201 11.14 -10.30 3.13
N ALA A 202 9.81 -10.19 2.95
CA ALA A 202 8.83 -10.50 3.97
C ALA A 202 8.91 -11.96 4.46
N ASP A 203 9.21 -12.12 5.74
CA ASP A 203 9.25 -13.40 6.44
C ASP A 203 7.90 -13.75 7.10
N GLY A 204 7.86 -14.82 7.88
CA GLY A 204 6.67 -15.22 8.61
C GLY A 204 6.21 -14.19 9.65
N SER A 205 7.13 -13.43 10.25
CA SER A 205 6.82 -12.39 11.22
C SER A 205 6.17 -11.18 10.52
N ALA A 206 6.67 -10.81 9.35
CA ALA A 206 6.08 -9.77 8.52
C ALA A 206 4.65 -10.15 8.07
N LEU A 207 4.43 -11.39 7.62
CA LEU A 207 3.08 -11.87 7.26
C LEU A 207 2.13 -11.92 8.46
N LYS A 208 2.64 -12.20 9.65
CA LYS A 208 1.87 -12.10 10.90
C LYS A 208 1.43 -10.66 11.13
N GLN A 209 2.33 -9.68 10.99
CA GLN A 209 1.99 -8.26 11.11
C GLN A 209 0.96 -7.83 10.06
N LEU A 210 1.06 -8.34 8.82
CA LEU A 210 0.06 -8.08 7.77
C LEU A 210 -1.33 -8.55 8.22
N LEU A 211 -1.45 -9.76 8.74
CA LEU A 211 -2.72 -10.29 9.22
C LEU A 211 -3.26 -9.50 10.43
N GLU A 212 -2.38 -9.15 11.38
CA GLU A 212 -2.72 -8.32 12.53
C GLU A 212 -3.20 -6.93 12.09
N ALA A 213 -2.59 -6.32 11.06
CA ALA A 213 -3.00 -5.05 10.50
C ALA A 213 -4.44 -5.09 9.96
N HIS A 214 -4.76 -6.11 9.17
CA HIS A 214 -6.12 -6.31 8.67
C HIS A 214 -7.14 -6.52 9.80
N LEU A 215 -6.77 -7.22 10.87
CA LEU A 215 -7.67 -7.48 12.00
C LEU A 215 -7.83 -6.25 12.91
N ALA A 216 -6.83 -5.38 12.98
CA ALA A 216 -6.89 -4.13 13.75
C ALA A 216 -7.78 -3.08 13.08
N GLY A 217 -7.93 -3.12 11.77
CA GLY A 217 -8.80 -2.24 11.01
C GLY A 217 -10.28 -2.49 11.36
N LYS A 218 -11.02 -1.40 11.63
CA LYS A 218 -12.47 -1.49 11.95
C LYS A 218 -13.36 -1.56 10.71
N MET A 219 -12.81 -2.01 9.59
CA MET A 219 -13.54 -2.14 8.32
C MET A 219 -14.36 -3.43 8.29
N PRO A 220 -15.49 -3.46 7.58
CA PRO A 220 -16.33 -4.66 7.46
C PRO A 220 -15.55 -5.79 6.77
N ILE A 221 -15.76 -7.01 7.27
CA ILE A 221 -15.16 -8.25 6.72
C ILE A 221 -16.29 -9.13 6.20
N ASP A 222 -16.51 -9.15 4.88
CA ASP A 222 -17.41 -10.10 4.21
C ASP A 222 -16.74 -11.48 4.03
N ASP A 223 -17.42 -12.43 3.38
CA ASP A 223 -16.87 -13.77 3.18
C ASP A 223 -15.72 -13.79 2.16
N CYS A 224 -15.72 -12.91 1.16
CA CYS A 224 -14.63 -12.79 0.20
C CYS A 224 -13.36 -12.26 0.84
N TYR A 225 -13.50 -11.23 1.68
CA TYR A 225 -12.39 -10.66 2.45
C TYR A 225 -11.89 -11.65 3.51
N TYR A 226 -12.80 -12.32 4.24
CA TYR A 226 -12.38 -13.35 5.18
C TYR A 226 -11.55 -14.46 4.50
N MET A 227 -11.97 -14.91 3.31
CA MET A 227 -11.19 -15.90 2.55
C MET A 227 -9.85 -15.36 2.02
N TYR A 228 -9.69 -14.05 1.85
CA TYR A 228 -8.40 -13.43 1.61
C TYR A 228 -7.51 -13.52 2.87
N LEU A 229 -8.03 -13.19 4.03
CA LEU A 229 -7.32 -13.31 5.31
C LEU A 229 -6.96 -14.77 5.63
N VAL A 230 -7.80 -15.74 5.25
CA VAL A 230 -7.49 -17.18 5.36
C VAL A 230 -6.22 -17.53 4.57
N ASN A 231 -6.01 -16.97 3.38
CA ASN A 231 -4.78 -17.23 2.63
C ASN A 231 -3.55 -16.68 3.37
N ILE A 232 -3.62 -15.45 3.89
CA ILE A 232 -2.53 -14.89 4.71
C ILE A 232 -2.30 -15.76 5.95
N GLN A 233 -3.35 -16.23 6.61
CA GLN A 233 -3.24 -17.14 7.76
C GLN A 233 -2.55 -18.46 7.41
N ILE A 234 -2.81 -19.03 6.23
CA ILE A 234 -2.13 -20.23 5.75
C ILE A 234 -0.61 -19.96 5.61
N ASP A 235 -0.24 -18.84 4.99
CA ASP A 235 1.17 -18.47 4.81
C ASP A 235 1.88 -18.24 6.16
N VAL A 236 1.20 -17.60 7.13
CA VAL A 236 1.69 -17.45 8.52
C VAL A 236 1.90 -18.81 9.16
N TRP A 237 0.93 -19.72 9.03
CA TRP A 237 1.04 -21.08 9.56
C TRP A 237 2.22 -21.85 8.99
N GLU A 238 2.43 -21.78 7.69
CA GLU A 238 3.51 -22.50 7.02
C GLU A 238 4.88 -22.00 7.45
N ARG A 239 5.03 -20.67 7.64
CA ARG A 239 6.33 -20.05 7.95
C ARG A 239 6.67 -19.99 9.44
N LEU A 240 5.67 -19.78 10.32
CA LEU A 240 5.89 -19.66 11.78
C LEU A 240 5.54 -20.93 12.56
N GLY A 241 4.97 -21.96 11.90
CA GLY A 241 4.52 -23.18 12.56
C GLY A 241 3.34 -22.94 13.53
N GLU A 242 2.29 -23.69 13.38
CA GLU A 242 1.07 -23.82 14.25
C GLU A 242 0.46 -22.54 14.89
N THR A 243 0.79 -21.33 14.40
CA THR A 243 0.21 -20.08 14.91
C THR A 243 -1.11 -19.76 14.17
N ILE A 244 -2.22 -19.73 14.89
CA ILE A 244 -3.52 -19.25 14.40
C ILE A 244 -3.87 -17.92 15.06
N ILE A 245 -4.08 -16.89 14.25
CA ILE A 245 -4.44 -15.54 14.70
C ILE A 245 -5.84 -15.18 14.21
N LEU A 246 -6.19 -15.63 12.99
CA LEU A 246 -7.48 -15.33 12.38
C LEU A 246 -8.60 -16.03 13.16
N PRO A 247 -9.56 -15.29 13.76
CA PRO A 247 -10.71 -15.87 14.41
C PRO A 247 -11.53 -16.71 13.43
N GLN A 248 -11.93 -17.91 13.84
CA GLN A 248 -12.78 -18.76 13.02
C GLN A 248 -14.22 -18.24 13.00
N ARG A 249 -14.83 -18.26 11.81
CA ARG A 249 -16.26 -18.01 11.63
C ARG A 249 -16.82 -18.94 10.56
N LEU A 250 -18.14 -19.06 10.50
CA LEU A 250 -18.84 -19.70 9.38
C LEU A 250 -18.74 -18.80 8.13
N VAL A 251 -18.53 -19.42 6.98
CA VAL A 251 -18.38 -18.77 5.68
C VAL A 251 -19.49 -19.24 4.75
N LYS A 252 -20.27 -18.32 4.20
CA LYS A 252 -21.28 -18.62 3.19
C LYS A 252 -20.60 -18.93 1.86
N THR A 253 -20.92 -20.09 1.28
CA THR A 253 -20.23 -20.56 0.06
C THR A 253 -20.90 -20.11 -1.24
N ASP A 254 -22.15 -19.68 -1.20
CA ASP A 254 -22.92 -19.20 -2.35
C ASP A 254 -22.37 -17.91 -2.95
N THR A 255 -21.86 -17.02 -2.09
CA THR A 255 -21.28 -15.72 -2.48
C THR A 255 -19.83 -15.81 -2.95
N LEU A 256 -19.18 -16.98 -2.79
CA LEU A 256 -17.76 -17.15 -3.09
C LEU A 256 -17.48 -17.59 -4.53
N PRO A 257 -16.36 -17.14 -5.14
CA PRO A 257 -15.82 -17.76 -6.35
C PRO A 257 -15.55 -19.26 -6.15
N THR A 258 -15.72 -20.06 -7.20
CA THR A 258 -15.55 -21.52 -7.16
C THR A 258 -14.22 -21.96 -6.56
N SER A 259 -13.13 -21.22 -6.86
CA SER A 259 -11.78 -21.51 -6.35
C SER A 259 -11.65 -21.40 -4.82
N LYS A 260 -12.54 -20.65 -4.15
CA LYS A 260 -12.54 -20.47 -2.70
C LYS A 260 -13.51 -21.37 -1.96
N LYS A 261 -14.51 -21.95 -2.66
CA LYS A 261 -15.60 -22.76 -2.04
C LYS A 261 -15.08 -23.97 -1.27
N LEU A 262 -14.15 -24.73 -1.84
CA LEU A 262 -13.60 -25.92 -1.17
C LEU A 262 -12.90 -25.58 0.15
N LYS A 263 -12.07 -24.52 0.17
CA LYS A 263 -11.44 -24.05 1.41
C LYS A 263 -12.48 -23.64 2.45
N ALA A 264 -13.54 -22.93 2.04
CA ALA A 264 -14.61 -22.52 2.94
C ALA A 264 -15.38 -23.71 3.53
N ILE A 265 -15.68 -24.74 2.73
CA ILE A 265 -16.31 -25.98 3.22
C ILE A 265 -15.41 -26.66 4.28
N VAL A 266 -14.12 -26.79 4.01
CA VAL A 266 -13.18 -27.38 4.98
C VAL A 266 -13.13 -26.58 6.28
N ILE A 267 -13.11 -25.24 6.20
CA ILE A 267 -13.16 -24.37 7.40
C ILE A 267 -14.44 -24.59 8.19
N ASN A 268 -15.59 -24.63 7.51
CA ASN A 268 -16.89 -24.77 8.17
C ASN A 268 -17.06 -26.10 8.90
N ILE A 269 -16.50 -27.18 8.34
CA ILE A 269 -16.63 -28.54 8.90
C ILE A 269 -15.53 -28.87 9.88
N PHE A 270 -14.28 -28.57 9.54
CA PHE A 270 -13.10 -29.05 10.25
C PHE A 270 -12.25 -27.95 10.91
N GLY A 271 -12.60 -26.69 10.66
CA GLY A 271 -11.91 -25.52 11.20
C GLY A 271 -10.64 -25.12 10.42
N ILE A 272 -10.20 -23.89 10.70
CA ILE A 272 -9.08 -23.26 10.02
C ILE A 272 -7.75 -23.98 10.26
N LYS A 273 -7.54 -24.54 11.47
CA LYS A 273 -6.33 -25.29 11.82
C LYS A 273 -6.16 -26.53 10.94
N THR A 274 -7.25 -27.25 10.69
CA THR A 274 -7.25 -28.42 9.80
C THR A 274 -6.97 -28.02 8.36
N LEU A 275 -7.56 -26.92 7.87
CA LEU A 275 -7.26 -26.40 6.54
C LEU A 275 -5.75 -26.09 6.39
N CYS A 276 -5.14 -25.39 7.34
CA CYS A 276 -3.71 -25.08 7.32
C CYS A 276 -2.84 -26.34 7.25
N ARG A 277 -3.20 -27.38 8.02
CA ARG A 277 -2.48 -28.69 7.98
C ARG A 277 -2.60 -29.37 6.62
N ILE A 278 -3.81 -29.39 6.04
CA ILE A 278 -4.04 -30.00 4.71
C ILE A 278 -3.21 -29.26 3.64
N ILE A 279 -3.28 -27.93 3.61
CA ILE A 279 -2.55 -27.14 2.60
C ILE A 279 -1.04 -27.32 2.74
N LYS A 280 -0.50 -27.29 3.98
CA LYS A 280 0.92 -27.54 4.24
C LYS A 280 1.35 -28.93 3.74
N ALA A 281 0.55 -29.97 3.97
CA ALA A 281 0.82 -31.31 3.47
C ALA A 281 0.85 -31.36 1.93
N ILE A 282 -0.10 -30.68 1.26
CA ILE A 282 -0.12 -30.59 -0.21
C ILE A 282 1.13 -29.86 -0.75
N HIS A 283 1.56 -28.77 -0.11
CA HIS A 283 2.76 -28.03 -0.54
C HIS A 283 4.04 -28.82 -0.33
N LEU A 284 4.15 -29.64 0.73
CA LEU A 284 5.28 -30.51 0.97
C LEU A 284 5.41 -31.60 -0.11
N VAL A 285 4.29 -32.19 -0.55
CA VAL A 285 4.26 -33.19 -1.62
C VAL A 285 4.62 -32.59 -2.99
N LYS A 286 4.25 -31.31 -3.23
CA LYS A 286 4.51 -30.63 -4.51
C LYS A 286 5.93 -30.05 -4.65
N LYS A 287 6.70 -29.93 -3.58
CA LYS A 287 8.12 -29.57 -3.70
C LYS A 287 8.86 -30.79 -4.29
N PRO A 288 9.39 -30.71 -5.54
CA PRO A 288 10.24 -31.77 -6.05
C PRO A 288 11.41 -31.93 -5.07
N SER A 289 11.69 -33.18 -4.69
CA SER A 289 12.90 -33.53 -3.96
C SER A 289 14.10 -32.95 -4.72
N ARG A 290 14.70 -31.89 -4.20
CA ARG A 290 16.04 -31.50 -4.63
C ARG A 290 16.98 -32.56 -4.06
N LEU A 291 17.25 -33.60 -4.88
CA LEU A 291 18.44 -34.42 -4.78
C LEU A 291 19.61 -33.64 -5.36
#